data_e90cc625297d6529e16c49f9abaa41d7
#
_entry.id   e90cc625297d6529e16c49f9abaa41d7
#
_cell.length_a   1.000
_cell.length_b   1.000
_cell.length_c   1.000
_cell.angle_alpha   90.00
_cell.angle_beta   90.00
_cell.angle_gamma   90.00
#
_symmetry.space_group_name_H-M   'P 1'
#
loop_
_entity.id
_entity.type
_entity.pdbx_description
1 polymer ?
#
loop_
_entity_poly.entity_id
_entity_poly.type
_entity_poly.pdbx_seq_one_letter_code
_entity_poly.pdbx_strand_id
1 'polypeptide(L)'
;MDGLILNTEDLYTIGFQKVASRFGKEFTFALKCKIMGQKSEEFAASIIEDLDLPLTVEEFLTETRLVFQELFPESKIMPGVEKLIRHLHQHKVPIGLATSSSKVNYDLKVQKHTQLFDLLEYKTWGSSDPLVKRGKPYPDIFQIAAAKFPDNPAPEKVLVFEDSINGVRAAHSAGMQVVMVPDPRLDRTLAPEATLILNSMEDFQPELFGLPSFSNVSPISTI
;
A
#
# COMPACT_ATOMS: atom_id res chain seq x y z
N MET A 1 0.99 -0.93 0.99
CA MET A 1 2.03 -1.96 0.65
C MET A 1 2.77 -1.53 -0.60
N ASP A 2 2.07 -1.50 -1.70
CA ASP A 2 2.58 -1.05 -2.99
C ASP A 2 2.93 0.44 -2.87
N GLY A 3 4.07 0.87 -3.44
CA GLY A 3 4.55 2.25 -3.36
C GLY A 3 5.00 2.75 -1.97
N LEU A 4 4.66 2.01 -0.92
CA LEU A 4 4.98 2.36 0.47
C LEU A 4 6.01 1.42 1.12
N ILE A 5 5.70 0.11 1.18
CA ILE A 5 6.60 -0.91 1.74
C ILE A 5 7.53 -1.44 0.64
N LEU A 6 6.99 -1.67 -0.55
CA LEU A 6 7.69 -2.19 -1.72
C LEU A 6 7.60 -1.19 -2.88
N ASN A 7 8.67 -1.10 -3.67
CA ASN A 7 8.75 -0.25 -4.86
C ASN A 7 7.97 -0.81 -6.07
N THR A 8 6.83 -1.41 -5.83
CA THR A 8 6.03 -2.09 -6.86
C THR A 8 5.34 -1.15 -7.84
N GLU A 9 5.25 0.14 -7.53
CA GLU A 9 4.61 1.13 -8.39
C GLU A 9 5.28 1.28 -9.77
N ASP A 10 6.61 1.20 -9.83
CA ASP A 10 7.33 1.19 -11.11
C ASP A 10 7.09 -0.12 -11.86
N LEU A 11 7.00 -1.24 -11.14
CA LEU A 11 6.72 -2.55 -11.73
C LEU A 11 5.31 -2.61 -12.33
N TYR A 12 4.33 -1.99 -11.65
CA TYR A 12 2.98 -1.82 -12.21
C TYR A 12 3.00 -0.99 -13.50
N THR A 13 3.72 0.14 -13.50
CA THR A 13 3.86 1.00 -14.68
C THR A 13 4.44 0.21 -15.86
N ILE A 14 5.51 -0.56 -15.62
CA ILE A 14 6.13 -1.42 -16.65
C ILE A 14 5.13 -2.46 -17.15
N GLY A 15 4.42 -3.13 -16.24
CA GLY A 15 3.47 -4.19 -16.59
C GLY A 15 2.29 -3.69 -17.39
N PHE A 16 1.65 -2.61 -16.96
CA PHE A 16 0.53 -2.01 -17.69
C PHE A 16 0.96 -1.45 -19.05
N GLN A 17 2.13 -0.77 -19.11
CA GLN A 17 2.69 -0.30 -20.36
C GLN A 17 2.96 -1.45 -21.35
N LYS A 18 3.47 -2.59 -20.86
CA LYS A 18 3.74 -3.77 -21.72
C LYS A 18 2.46 -4.28 -22.39
N VAL A 19 1.34 -4.30 -21.65
CA VAL A 19 0.04 -4.67 -22.22
C VAL A 19 -0.49 -3.59 -23.17
N ALA A 20 -0.51 -2.32 -22.75
CA ALA A 20 -1.01 -1.19 -23.53
C ALA A 20 -0.27 -1.02 -24.87
N SER A 21 1.07 -1.23 -24.88
CA SER A 21 1.92 -1.11 -26.08
C SER A 21 1.52 -2.06 -27.20
N ARG A 22 0.92 -3.21 -26.90
CA ARG A 22 0.41 -4.16 -27.91
C ARG A 22 -0.72 -3.57 -28.75
N PHE A 23 -1.39 -2.57 -28.20
CA PHE A 23 -2.49 -1.83 -28.86
C PHE A 23 -2.08 -0.42 -29.29
N GLY A 24 -0.76 -0.11 -29.25
CA GLY A 24 -0.25 1.22 -29.59
C GLY A 24 -0.63 2.32 -28.61
N LYS A 25 -0.97 1.96 -27.37
CA LYS A 25 -1.41 2.90 -26.31
C LYS A 25 -0.29 3.14 -25.30
N GLU A 26 -0.35 4.30 -24.62
CA GLU A 26 0.60 4.71 -23.57
C GLU A 26 -0.08 4.75 -22.20
N PHE A 27 0.53 4.10 -21.21
CA PHE A 27 0.09 4.17 -19.82
C PHE A 27 0.72 5.38 -19.13
N THR A 28 -0.03 6.48 -19.06
CA THR A 28 0.47 7.77 -18.57
C THR A 28 0.51 7.84 -17.04
N PHE A 29 1.33 8.77 -16.49
CA PHE A 29 1.37 9.05 -15.05
C PHE A 29 0.02 9.58 -14.52
N ALA A 30 -0.73 10.34 -15.32
CA ALA A 30 -2.06 10.81 -14.94
C ALA A 30 -3.03 9.64 -14.72
N LEU A 31 -3.02 8.65 -15.63
CA LEU A 31 -3.81 7.43 -15.47
C LEU A 31 -3.37 6.62 -14.26
N LYS A 32 -2.05 6.51 -14.02
CA LYS A 32 -1.50 5.89 -12.82
C LYS A 32 -2.06 6.51 -11.55
N CYS A 33 -2.03 7.83 -11.42
CA CYS A 33 -2.56 8.54 -10.24
C CYS A 33 -4.06 8.29 -10.02
N LYS A 34 -4.84 8.17 -11.11
CA LYS A 34 -6.28 7.90 -11.07
C LYS A 34 -6.58 6.53 -10.46
N ILE A 35 -5.76 5.53 -10.76
CA ILE A 35 -6.04 4.13 -10.37
C ILE A 35 -5.36 3.68 -9.07
N MET A 36 -4.38 4.43 -8.57
CA MET A 36 -3.66 4.08 -7.34
C MET A 36 -4.62 3.88 -6.17
N GLY A 37 -4.43 2.77 -5.43
CA GLY A 37 -5.24 2.41 -4.27
C GLY A 37 -6.57 1.73 -4.59
N GLN A 38 -6.97 1.62 -5.85
CA GLN A 38 -8.19 0.89 -6.26
C GLN A 38 -8.03 -0.63 -6.16
N LYS A 39 -9.14 -1.34 -6.18
CA LYS A 39 -9.17 -2.80 -6.33
C LYS A 39 -8.80 -3.22 -7.75
N SER A 40 -8.42 -4.50 -7.91
CA SER A 40 -7.93 -5.03 -9.20
C SER A 40 -8.95 -4.86 -10.34
N GLU A 41 -10.21 -5.14 -10.10
CA GLU A 41 -11.27 -5.02 -11.09
C GLU A 41 -11.58 -3.57 -11.44
N GLU A 42 -11.51 -2.67 -10.43
CA GLU A 42 -11.77 -1.24 -10.59
C GLU A 42 -10.68 -0.57 -11.43
N PHE A 43 -9.40 -0.83 -11.11
CA PHE A 43 -8.31 -0.24 -11.91
C PHE A 43 -8.24 -0.82 -13.33
N ALA A 44 -8.54 -2.12 -13.50
CA ALA A 44 -8.57 -2.75 -14.82
C ALA A 44 -9.64 -2.10 -15.70
N ALA A 45 -10.86 -1.93 -15.17
CA ALA A 45 -11.93 -1.24 -15.88
C ALA A 45 -11.53 0.19 -16.28
N SER A 46 -10.93 0.94 -15.33
CA SER A 46 -10.47 2.32 -15.60
C SER A 46 -9.39 2.39 -16.69
N ILE A 47 -8.42 1.45 -16.69
CA ILE A 47 -7.36 1.42 -17.72
C ILE A 47 -7.94 1.08 -19.10
N ILE A 48 -8.83 0.09 -19.14
CA ILE A 48 -9.48 -0.34 -20.39
C ILE A 48 -10.28 0.80 -21.01
N GLU A 49 -11.09 1.49 -20.17
CA GLU A 49 -11.90 2.63 -20.62
C GLU A 49 -11.03 3.80 -21.08
N ASP A 50 -10.08 4.26 -20.26
CA ASP A 50 -9.26 5.44 -20.56
C ASP A 50 -8.33 5.23 -21.77
N LEU A 51 -7.87 4.00 -22.00
CA LEU A 51 -6.99 3.67 -23.13
C LEU A 51 -7.75 3.09 -24.32
N ASP A 52 -9.07 2.92 -24.22
CA ASP A 52 -9.89 2.30 -25.27
C ASP A 52 -9.27 0.97 -25.73
N LEU A 53 -9.03 0.05 -24.79
CA LEU A 53 -8.45 -1.25 -25.09
C LEU A 53 -9.54 -2.24 -25.50
N PRO A 54 -9.32 -3.05 -26.55
CA PRO A 54 -10.27 -4.06 -26.99
C PRO A 54 -10.18 -5.34 -26.14
N LEU A 55 -10.24 -5.18 -24.81
CA LEU A 55 -10.11 -6.25 -23.82
C LEU A 55 -11.27 -6.17 -22.82
N THR A 56 -11.70 -7.32 -22.35
CA THR A 56 -12.50 -7.42 -21.13
C THR A 56 -11.63 -7.26 -19.89
N VAL A 57 -12.22 -6.95 -18.76
CA VAL A 57 -11.53 -6.88 -17.44
C VAL A 57 -10.78 -8.18 -17.15
N GLU A 58 -11.41 -9.34 -17.42
CA GLU A 58 -10.83 -10.65 -17.18
C GLU A 58 -9.60 -10.91 -18.05
N GLU A 59 -9.68 -10.57 -19.34
CA GLU A 59 -8.55 -10.69 -20.27
C GLU A 59 -7.39 -9.80 -19.85
N PHE A 60 -7.65 -8.53 -19.52
CA PHE A 60 -6.64 -7.59 -19.08
C PHE A 60 -5.95 -8.06 -17.79
N LEU A 61 -6.71 -8.51 -16.79
CA LEU A 61 -6.16 -9.05 -15.54
C LEU A 61 -5.37 -10.35 -15.76
N THR A 62 -5.77 -11.18 -16.73
CA THR A 62 -5.05 -12.40 -17.08
C THR A 62 -3.72 -12.09 -17.76
N GLU A 63 -3.70 -11.17 -18.70
CA GLU A 63 -2.48 -10.75 -19.41
C GLU A 63 -1.50 -10.05 -18.46
N THR A 64 -1.98 -9.11 -17.68
CA THR A 64 -1.13 -8.41 -16.69
C THR A 64 -0.59 -9.34 -15.62
N ARG A 65 -1.35 -10.36 -15.19
CA ARG A 65 -0.90 -11.36 -14.23
C ARG A 65 0.34 -12.11 -14.73
N LEU A 66 0.40 -12.51 -15.99
CA LEU A 66 1.57 -13.18 -16.57
C LEU A 66 2.82 -12.29 -16.49
N VAL A 67 2.65 -11.01 -16.81
CA VAL A 67 3.75 -10.04 -16.70
C VAL A 67 4.19 -9.83 -15.26
N PHE A 68 3.25 -9.72 -14.32
CA PHE A 68 3.55 -9.49 -12.92
C PHE A 68 4.15 -10.71 -12.20
N GLN A 69 3.89 -11.94 -12.68
CA GLN A 69 4.59 -13.13 -12.19
C GLN A 69 6.11 -13.04 -12.35
N GLU A 70 6.58 -12.38 -13.40
CA GLU A 70 8.00 -12.14 -13.65
C GLU A 70 8.54 -10.93 -12.87
N LEU A 71 7.74 -9.86 -12.74
CA LEU A 71 8.20 -8.59 -12.20
C LEU A 71 8.13 -8.49 -10.68
N PHE A 72 7.03 -8.94 -10.06
CA PHE A 72 6.81 -8.74 -8.62
C PHE A 72 7.82 -9.40 -7.69
N PRO A 73 8.37 -10.59 -7.99
CA PRO A 73 9.43 -11.16 -7.18
C PRO A 73 10.71 -10.31 -7.08
N GLU A 74 10.90 -9.36 -7.99
CA GLU A 74 12.05 -8.44 -8.00
C GLU A 74 11.79 -7.12 -7.24
N SER A 75 10.64 -7.00 -6.58
CA SER A 75 10.34 -5.82 -5.74
C SER A 75 11.35 -5.66 -4.61
N LYS A 76 11.62 -4.40 -4.25
CA LYS A 76 12.56 -4.03 -3.17
C LYS A 76 11.83 -3.29 -2.06
N ILE A 77 12.31 -3.44 -0.84
CA ILE A 77 11.79 -2.70 0.31
C ILE A 77 12.17 -1.22 0.14
N MET A 78 11.20 -0.34 0.40
CA MET A 78 11.39 1.11 0.37
C MET A 78 12.25 1.58 1.55
N PRO A 79 13.04 2.66 1.38
CA PRO A 79 13.90 3.19 2.43
C PRO A 79 13.16 3.49 3.74
N GLY A 80 13.76 3.19 4.89
CA GLY A 80 13.21 3.45 6.23
C GLY A 80 12.15 2.45 6.72
N VAL A 81 11.49 1.72 5.83
CA VAL A 81 10.34 0.85 6.16
C VAL A 81 10.73 -0.32 7.05
N GLU A 82 11.79 -1.05 6.69
CA GLU A 82 12.25 -2.19 7.48
C GLU A 82 12.64 -1.77 8.89
N LYS A 83 13.32 -0.63 9.03
CA LYS A 83 13.69 -0.05 10.32
C LYS A 83 12.44 0.20 11.18
N LEU A 84 11.42 0.82 10.62
CA LEU A 84 10.20 1.13 11.35
C LEU A 84 9.44 -0.14 11.76
N ILE A 85 9.21 -1.08 10.85
CA ILE A 85 8.47 -2.32 11.14
C ILE A 85 9.16 -3.11 12.26
N ARG A 86 10.48 -3.30 12.16
CA ARG A 86 11.24 -4.02 13.18
C ARG A 86 11.23 -3.28 14.54
N HIS A 87 11.34 -1.96 14.50
CA HIS A 87 11.29 -1.13 15.71
C HIS A 87 9.94 -1.26 16.43
N LEU A 88 8.83 -1.11 15.72
CA LEU A 88 7.48 -1.25 16.28
C LEU A 88 7.26 -2.67 16.82
N HIS A 89 7.67 -3.68 16.08
CA HIS A 89 7.56 -5.07 16.52
C HIS A 89 8.35 -5.34 17.81
N GLN A 90 9.61 -4.86 17.91
CA GLN A 90 10.43 -4.98 19.12
C GLN A 90 9.79 -4.34 20.36
N HIS A 91 9.07 -3.23 20.16
CA HIS A 91 8.36 -2.52 21.22
C HIS A 91 6.93 -3.05 21.45
N LYS A 92 6.57 -4.18 20.81
CA LYS A 92 5.24 -4.82 20.95
C LYS A 92 4.08 -3.88 20.58
N VAL A 93 4.33 -2.93 19.67
CA VAL A 93 3.26 -2.13 19.08
C VAL A 93 2.55 -3.00 18.05
N PRO A 94 1.22 -3.19 18.16
CA PRO A 94 0.48 -3.98 17.18
C PRO A 94 0.58 -3.36 15.78
N ILE A 95 0.98 -4.14 14.80
CA ILE A 95 1.14 -3.69 13.41
C ILE A 95 0.43 -4.63 12.45
N GLY A 96 -0.19 -4.07 11.42
CA GLY A 96 -0.92 -4.83 10.44
C GLY A 96 -0.74 -4.29 9.02
N LEU A 97 -1.20 -5.07 8.06
CA LEU A 97 -1.21 -4.74 6.64
C LEU A 97 -2.63 -4.61 6.12
N ALA A 98 -2.92 -3.45 5.49
CA ALA A 98 -4.13 -3.21 4.72
C ALA A 98 -3.74 -2.84 3.28
N THR A 99 -3.87 -3.78 2.35
CA THR A 99 -3.50 -3.58 0.95
C THR A 99 -4.66 -3.84 0.01
N SER A 100 -4.81 -3.02 -1.04
CA SER A 100 -5.79 -3.27 -2.11
C SER A 100 -5.43 -4.47 -3.00
N SER A 101 -4.19 -4.93 -2.96
CA SER A 101 -3.74 -6.12 -3.68
C SER A 101 -4.55 -7.37 -3.31
N SER A 102 -4.72 -8.26 -4.29
CA SER A 102 -5.21 -9.61 -4.03
C SER A 102 -4.17 -10.43 -3.26
N LYS A 103 -4.64 -11.50 -2.59
CA LYS A 103 -3.75 -12.45 -1.89
C LYS A 103 -2.70 -13.05 -2.84
N VAL A 104 -3.09 -13.36 -4.09
CA VAL A 104 -2.18 -13.92 -5.10
C VAL A 104 -1.05 -12.94 -5.44
N ASN A 105 -1.39 -11.68 -5.69
CA ASN A 105 -0.37 -10.65 -5.99
C ASN A 105 0.51 -10.36 -4.76
N TYR A 106 -0.08 -10.36 -3.56
CA TYR A 106 0.69 -10.25 -2.32
C TYR A 106 1.76 -11.35 -2.24
N ASP A 107 1.39 -12.62 -2.44
CA ASP A 107 2.31 -13.75 -2.34
C ASP A 107 3.48 -13.64 -3.33
N LEU A 108 3.23 -13.15 -4.55
CA LEU A 108 4.29 -12.89 -5.53
C LEU A 108 5.27 -11.81 -5.06
N LYS A 109 4.76 -10.70 -4.53
CA LYS A 109 5.57 -9.53 -4.12
C LYS A 109 6.44 -9.80 -2.90
N VAL A 110 5.95 -10.62 -1.97
CA VAL A 110 6.63 -10.85 -0.69
C VAL A 110 7.58 -12.03 -0.68
N GLN A 111 7.73 -12.77 -1.79
CA GLN A 111 8.52 -13.99 -1.85
C GLN A 111 9.93 -13.86 -1.26
N LYS A 112 10.60 -12.74 -1.54
CA LYS A 112 11.95 -12.44 -1.05
C LYS A 112 11.97 -11.67 0.28
N HIS A 113 10.80 -11.36 0.86
CA HIS A 113 10.66 -10.48 2.01
C HIS A 113 9.81 -11.09 3.14
N THR A 114 9.60 -12.40 3.12
CA THR A 114 8.71 -13.11 4.06
C THR A 114 9.03 -12.79 5.51
N GLN A 115 10.31 -12.78 5.91
CA GLN A 115 10.73 -12.49 7.28
C GLN A 115 10.28 -11.10 7.79
N LEU A 116 10.21 -10.09 6.91
CA LEU A 116 9.70 -8.78 7.28
C LEU A 116 8.17 -8.76 7.33
N PHE A 117 7.53 -9.36 6.34
CA PHE A 117 6.07 -9.38 6.25
C PHE A 117 5.40 -10.29 7.29
N ASP A 118 6.13 -11.26 7.85
CA ASP A 118 5.65 -12.11 8.95
C ASP A 118 5.49 -11.31 10.26
N LEU A 119 6.22 -10.20 10.42
CA LEU A 119 6.06 -9.29 11.54
C LEU A 119 4.72 -8.52 11.50
N LEU A 120 4.08 -8.42 10.35
CA LEU A 120 2.76 -7.82 10.18
C LEU A 120 1.69 -8.88 10.45
N GLU A 121 1.29 -9.06 11.71
CA GLU A 121 0.43 -10.18 12.14
C GLU A 121 -0.97 -10.12 11.50
N TYR A 122 -1.55 -8.91 11.40
CA TYR A 122 -2.93 -8.70 10.94
C TYR A 122 -2.94 -8.26 9.49
N LYS A 123 -3.38 -9.14 8.58
CA LYS A 123 -3.35 -8.86 7.14
C LYS A 123 -4.75 -8.80 6.55
N THR A 124 -5.00 -7.77 5.72
CA THR A 124 -6.25 -7.58 4.97
C THR A 124 -5.91 -7.32 3.50
N TRP A 125 -6.42 -8.17 2.63
CA TRP A 125 -6.23 -8.10 1.18
C TRP A 125 -7.53 -7.61 0.54
N GLY A 126 -7.61 -6.33 0.17
CA GLY A 126 -8.83 -5.66 -0.28
C GLY A 126 -9.53 -6.33 -1.45
N SER A 127 -8.79 -6.86 -2.42
CA SER A 127 -9.36 -7.56 -3.57
C SER A 127 -9.67 -9.05 -3.31
N SER A 128 -9.38 -9.58 -2.12
CA SER A 128 -9.64 -10.99 -1.78
C SER A 128 -10.48 -11.17 -0.52
N ASP A 129 -10.56 -10.16 0.35
CA ASP A 129 -11.34 -10.23 1.57
C ASP A 129 -12.81 -9.89 1.28
N PRO A 130 -13.76 -10.83 1.46
CA PRO A 130 -15.16 -10.63 1.12
C PRO A 130 -15.88 -9.58 1.99
N LEU A 131 -15.28 -9.19 3.11
CA LEU A 131 -15.80 -8.14 3.98
C LEU A 131 -15.51 -6.75 3.41
N VAL A 132 -14.44 -6.58 2.62
CA VAL A 132 -14.11 -5.31 1.95
C VAL A 132 -15.03 -5.13 0.74
N LYS A 133 -16.16 -4.45 0.93
CA LYS A 133 -17.15 -4.26 -0.12
C LYS A 133 -16.73 -3.22 -1.15
N ARG A 134 -16.15 -2.12 -0.69
CA ARG A 134 -15.73 -0.99 -1.54
C ARG A 134 -14.23 -0.77 -1.40
N GLY A 135 -13.56 -0.51 -2.53
CA GLY A 135 -12.15 -0.14 -2.57
C GLY A 135 -11.90 1.27 -2.02
N LYS A 136 -10.63 1.65 -1.81
CA LYS A 136 -10.24 3.03 -1.49
C LYS A 136 -10.75 3.96 -2.61
N PRO A 137 -11.34 5.11 -2.31
CA PRO A 137 -11.25 5.91 -1.08
C PRO A 137 -12.27 5.58 0.02
N TYR A 138 -13.05 4.55 -0.11
CA TYR A 138 -13.97 4.12 0.96
C TYR A 138 -13.19 3.52 2.14
N PRO A 139 -13.68 3.68 3.40
CA PRO A 139 -12.93 3.31 4.61
C PRO A 139 -12.91 1.82 4.91
N ASP A 140 -13.68 1.01 4.17
CA ASP A 140 -13.96 -0.40 4.45
C ASP A 140 -12.69 -1.20 4.83
N ILE A 141 -11.61 -1.09 4.05
CA ILE A 141 -10.39 -1.87 4.26
C ILE A 141 -9.70 -1.55 5.59
N PHE A 142 -9.67 -0.27 5.99
CA PHE A 142 -9.02 0.15 7.23
C PHE A 142 -9.85 -0.21 8.45
N GLN A 143 -11.17 -0.07 8.38
CA GLN A 143 -12.09 -0.50 9.44
C GLN A 143 -12.00 -2.01 9.68
N ILE A 144 -11.97 -2.81 8.61
CA ILE A 144 -11.82 -4.26 8.69
C ILE A 144 -10.43 -4.65 9.21
N ALA A 145 -9.37 -3.96 8.77
CA ALA A 145 -8.03 -4.21 9.27
C ALA A 145 -7.90 -3.90 10.76
N ALA A 146 -8.44 -2.76 11.23
CA ALA A 146 -8.44 -2.37 12.64
C ALA A 146 -9.23 -3.35 13.51
N ALA A 147 -10.36 -3.86 13.04
CA ALA A 147 -11.16 -4.85 13.74
C ALA A 147 -10.46 -6.21 13.96
N LYS A 148 -9.34 -6.47 13.25
CA LYS A 148 -8.52 -7.68 13.46
C LYS A 148 -7.58 -7.57 14.66
N PHE A 149 -7.33 -6.36 15.16
CA PHE A 149 -6.51 -6.17 16.35
C PHE A 149 -7.26 -6.63 17.62
N PRO A 150 -6.61 -7.37 18.53
CA PRO A 150 -7.30 -7.97 19.68
C PRO A 150 -7.84 -6.94 20.69
N ASP A 151 -7.23 -5.76 20.73
CA ASP A 151 -7.64 -4.65 21.60
C ASP A 151 -8.73 -3.76 20.99
N ASN A 152 -9.16 -4.05 19.75
CA ASN A 152 -10.18 -3.31 19.02
C ASN A 152 -10.02 -1.79 19.17
N PRO A 153 -8.92 -1.21 18.68
CA PRO A 153 -8.56 0.18 18.95
C PRO A 153 -9.60 1.15 18.39
N ALA A 154 -9.86 2.24 19.13
CA ALA A 154 -10.65 3.34 18.62
C ALA A 154 -9.96 3.95 17.39
N PRO A 155 -10.71 4.38 16.35
CA PRO A 155 -10.13 4.83 15.09
C PRO A 155 -9.04 5.90 15.24
N GLU A 156 -9.23 6.86 16.13
CA GLU A 156 -8.28 7.94 16.42
C GLU A 156 -6.95 7.48 17.02
N LYS A 157 -6.89 6.22 17.50
CA LYS A 157 -5.65 5.58 17.98
C LYS A 157 -4.95 4.74 16.93
N VAL A 158 -5.49 4.68 15.73
CA VAL A 158 -4.89 3.95 14.61
C VAL A 158 -4.12 4.94 13.74
N LEU A 159 -2.85 4.65 13.50
CA LEU A 159 -2.01 5.37 12.57
C LEU A 159 -1.87 4.56 11.28
N VAL A 160 -2.27 5.16 10.17
CA VAL A 160 -2.16 4.58 8.83
C VAL A 160 -0.96 5.19 8.12
N PHE A 161 -0.20 4.39 7.39
CA PHE A 161 0.81 4.84 6.43
C PHE A 161 0.32 4.55 5.03
N GLU A 162 0.39 5.55 4.15
CA GLU A 162 -0.15 5.50 2.79
C GLU A 162 0.75 6.24 1.79
N ASP A 163 0.65 5.86 0.52
CA ASP A 163 1.33 6.52 -0.60
C ASP A 163 0.37 7.20 -1.57
N SER A 164 -0.92 6.84 -1.53
CA SER A 164 -1.94 7.26 -2.49
C SER A 164 -2.97 8.21 -1.90
N ILE A 165 -3.50 9.13 -2.75
CA ILE A 165 -4.59 10.05 -2.39
C ILE A 165 -5.83 9.27 -1.94
N ASN A 166 -6.19 8.20 -2.67
CA ASN A 166 -7.35 7.37 -2.33
C ASN A 166 -7.15 6.66 -0.99
N GLY A 167 -5.92 6.25 -0.66
CA GLY A 167 -5.60 5.67 0.63
C GLY A 167 -5.71 6.67 1.78
N VAL A 168 -5.19 7.89 1.59
CA VAL A 168 -5.32 8.98 2.57
C VAL A 168 -6.80 9.28 2.87
N ARG A 169 -7.62 9.44 1.83
CA ARG A 169 -9.06 9.68 1.98
C ARG A 169 -9.78 8.53 2.68
N ALA A 170 -9.39 7.28 2.38
CA ALA A 170 -9.97 6.12 3.03
C ALA A 170 -9.63 6.06 4.53
N ALA A 171 -8.38 6.35 4.91
CA ALA A 171 -7.96 6.40 6.31
C ALA A 171 -8.65 7.53 7.08
N HIS A 172 -8.69 8.73 6.50
CA HIS A 172 -9.42 9.87 7.07
C HIS A 172 -10.91 9.56 7.25
N SER A 173 -11.56 8.97 6.22
CA SER A 173 -12.97 8.56 6.29
C SER A 173 -13.23 7.46 7.33
N ALA A 174 -12.21 6.68 7.68
CA ALA A 174 -12.26 5.71 8.79
C ALA A 174 -12.09 6.37 10.18
N GLY A 175 -11.83 7.67 10.26
CA GLY A 175 -11.54 8.40 11.51
C GLY A 175 -10.12 8.18 12.04
N MET A 176 -9.19 7.73 11.18
CA MET A 176 -7.82 7.38 11.56
C MET A 176 -6.84 8.50 11.18
N GLN A 177 -5.71 8.57 11.90
CA GLN A 177 -4.59 9.42 11.51
C GLN A 177 -3.83 8.80 10.34
N VAL A 178 -3.31 9.64 9.44
CA VAL A 178 -2.59 9.13 8.26
C VAL A 178 -1.33 9.91 7.96
N VAL A 179 -0.21 9.18 7.88
CA VAL A 179 1.07 9.65 7.34
C VAL A 179 1.15 9.26 5.88
N MET A 180 1.32 10.25 5.02
CA MET A 180 1.47 10.02 3.58
C MET A 180 2.93 10.10 3.14
N VAL A 181 3.38 9.12 2.36
CA VAL A 181 4.70 9.11 1.70
C VAL A 181 4.46 8.90 0.20
N PRO A 182 4.13 9.98 -0.53
CA PRO A 182 3.73 9.89 -1.93
C PRO A 182 4.92 9.75 -2.89
N ASP A 183 4.65 9.29 -4.12
CA ASP A 183 5.55 9.49 -5.26
C ASP A 183 5.90 10.99 -5.36
N PRO A 184 7.19 11.35 -5.54
CA PRO A 184 7.60 12.76 -5.61
C PRO A 184 6.93 13.59 -6.71
N ARG A 185 6.39 12.94 -7.73
CA ARG A 185 5.66 13.57 -8.85
C ARG A 185 4.21 13.91 -8.51
N LEU A 186 3.68 13.35 -7.40
CA LEU A 186 2.29 13.56 -7.01
C LEU A 186 2.10 14.98 -6.43
N ASP A 187 1.06 15.66 -6.88
CA ASP A 187 0.64 16.93 -6.27
C ASP A 187 0.08 16.69 -4.86
N ARG A 188 0.84 17.10 -3.86
CA ARG A 188 0.52 16.89 -2.43
C ARG A 188 -0.69 17.70 -1.97
N THR A 189 -1.06 18.76 -2.69
CA THR A 189 -2.25 19.56 -2.37
C THR A 189 -3.55 18.78 -2.58
N LEU A 190 -3.50 17.65 -3.28
CA LEU A 190 -4.64 16.78 -3.52
C LEU A 190 -4.98 15.84 -2.35
N ALA A 191 -4.15 15.82 -1.29
CA ALA A 191 -4.35 15.02 -0.08
C ALA A 191 -4.35 15.90 1.20
N PRO A 192 -5.23 16.90 1.31
CA PRO A 192 -5.27 17.80 2.46
C PRO A 192 -5.68 17.09 3.76
N GLU A 193 -6.25 15.89 3.66
CA GLU A 193 -6.67 15.06 4.78
C GLU A 193 -5.50 14.32 5.47
N ALA A 194 -4.29 14.35 4.88
CA ALA A 194 -3.13 13.72 5.50
C ALA A 194 -2.72 14.45 6.80
N THR A 195 -2.53 13.69 7.88
CA THR A 195 -2.04 14.24 9.16
C THR A 195 -0.60 14.74 9.04
N LEU A 196 0.21 14.02 8.26
CA LEU A 196 1.61 14.37 7.96
C LEU A 196 1.97 13.86 6.57
N ILE A 197 2.76 14.65 5.82
CA ILE A 197 3.31 14.22 4.52
C ILE A 197 4.83 14.24 4.60
N LEU A 198 5.46 13.11 4.26
CA LEU A 198 6.92 12.93 4.27
C LEU A 198 7.44 12.68 2.84
N ASN A 199 8.75 12.87 2.64
CA ASN A 199 9.41 12.50 1.40
C ASN A 199 9.85 11.02 1.40
N SER A 200 10.18 10.49 2.58
CA SER A 200 10.65 9.13 2.80
C SER A 200 10.18 8.63 4.17
N MET A 201 10.04 7.33 4.33
CA MET A 201 9.85 6.73 5.66
C MET A 201 11.08 6.90 6.57
N GLU A 202 12.23 7.25 6.01
CA GLU A 202 13.44 7.61 6.78
C GLU A 202 13.25 8.88 7.60
N ASP A 203 12.37 9.78 7.15
CA ASP A 203 12.05 11.05 7.82
C ASP A 203 11.04 10.89 8.96
N PHE A 204 10.45 9.69 9.13
CA PHE A 204 9.40 9.47 10.13
C PHE A 204 9.96 9.50 11.55
N GLN A 205 9.31 10.26 12.41
CA GLN A 205 9.60 10.37 13.84
C GLN A 205 8.45 9.75 14.64
N PRO A 206 8.62 8.52 15.17
CA PRO A 206 7.54 7.80 15.85
C PRO A 206 6.94 8.54 17.05
N GLU A 207 7.77 9.29 17.78
CA GLU A 207 7.38 10.06 18.97
C GLU A 207 6.33 11.15 18.70
N LEU A 208 6.21 11.65 17.47
CA LEU A 208 5.16 12.60 17.10
C LEU A 208 3.76 12.01 17.21
N PHE A 209 3.66 10.69 17.16
CA PHE A 209 2.41 9.94 17.27
C PHE A 209 2.31 9.12 18.57
N GLY A 210 3.12 9.46 19.58
CA GLY A 210 3.15 8.74 20.87
C GLY A 210 3.72 7.32 20.78
N LEU A 211 4.38 6.98 19.69
CA LEU A 211 5.07 5.70 19.51
C LEU A 211 6.48 5.77 20.12
N PRO A 212 7.09 4.61 20.45
CA PRO A 212 8.46 4.56 20.95
C PRO A 212 9.44 5.24 20.00
N SER A 213 10.29 6.15 20.54
CA SER A 213 11.31 6.85 19.74
C SER A 213 12.41 5.90 19.29
N PHE A 214 12.97 6.13 18.08
CA PHE A 214 14.14 5.38 17.60
C PHE A 214 15.40 5.55 18.49
N SER A 215 15.49 6.63 19.25
CA SER A 215 16.63 6.91 20.15
C SER A 215 16.63 6.06 21.42
N ASN A 216 15.54 5.35 21.74
CA ASN A 216 15.41 4.56 22.96
C ASN A 216 15.88 3.10 22.82
N VAL A 217 16.75 2.79 21.88
CA VAL A 217 17.43 1.48 21.86
C VAL A 217 18.50 1.51 22.96
N SER A 218 18.16 1.04 24.17
CA SER A 218 19.17 0.69 25.18
C SER A 218 20.14 -0.30 24.54
N PRO A 219 21.48 -0.10 24.67
CA PRO A 219 22.43 -1.07 24.18
C PRO A 219 22.14 -2.41 24.85
N ILE A 220 21.99 -3.46 24.04
CA ILE A 220 21.89 -4.85 24.53
C ILE A 220 23.11 -5.06 25.40
N SER A 221 22.91 -5.23 26.70
CA SER A 221 23.96 -5.64 27.64
C SER A 221 24.42 -7.01 27.21
N THR A 222 25.54 -7.06 26.54
CA THR A 222 26.27 -8.32 26.29
C THR A 222 26.76 -8.79 27.67
N ILE A 223 26.13 -9.85 28.20
CA ILE A 223 26.66 -10.64 29.31
C ILE A 223 27.24 -11.92 28.71
#